data_2bc847f400a742072996255d0c313c08
#
_entry.id   2bc847f400a742072996255d0c313c08
#
_cell.length_a   1.000
_cell.length_b   1.000
_cell.length_c   1.000
_cell.angle_alpha   90.00
_cell.angle_beta   90.00
_cell.angle_gamma   90.00
#
_symmetry.space_group_name_H-M   'P 1'
#
loop_
_entity.id
_entity.type
_entity.pdbx_description
1 polymer ?
#
loop_
_entity_poly.entity_id
_entity_poly.type
_entity_poly.pdbx_seq_one_letter_code
_entity_poly.pdbx_strand_id
1 'polypeptide(L)'
;MSRVALVTGGSRGIGAAISIALKGAGYKVAATYAGNDEKAQAFTEVTGIPTYKWDVSDYKECTKGIARVVDDLGAIEILVNNAGITRDAMFHKMTPEQWGEVINTNLTGLFNMTHPVWTGMRDRNFGRIINISSINGQKGQMGQANYSAAKAGDLGFTKALAQEGAAKGITVNAICPGYIGTEMVRAIPEKVLNERIIPQIPVGRLGEPDEIARIAVFLASDDAGFITGSTISANGGQFFV
;
A
#
# COMPACT_ATOMS: atom_id res chain seq x y z
N MET A 1 -7.56 5.89 23.74
CA MET A 1 -6.86 4.63 23.40
C MET A 1 -6.12 4.84 22.09
N SER A 2 -4.97 4.20 21.89
CA SER A 2 -4.24 4.29 20.62
C SER A 2 -5.01 3.54 19.51
N ARG A 3 -5.21 4.17 18.36
CA ARG A 3 -5.88 3.57 17.18
C ARG A 3 -5.08 2.41 16.61
N VAL A 4 -5.77 1.44 16.02
CA VAL A 4 -5.16 0.28 15.36
C VAL A 4 -4.98 0.54 13.88
N ALA A 5 -3.76 0.34 13.39
CA ALA A 5 -3.38 0.42 11.99
C ALA A 5 -2.99 -0.98 11.47
N LEU A 6 -3.55 -1.37 10.34
CA LEU A 6 -3.20 -2.59 9.61
C LEU A 6 -2.49 -2.24 8.30
N VAL A 7 -1.28 -2.78 8.09
CA VAL A 7 -0.48 -2.54 6.87
C VAL A 7 -0.29 -3.84 6.12
N THR A 8 -0.84 -3.94 4.91
CA THR A 8 -0.64 -5.13 4.07
C THR A 8 0.74 -5.13 3.42
N GLY A 9 1.40 -6.30 3.38
CA GLY A 9 2.81 -6.36 2.96
C GLY A 9 3.73 -5.52 3.85
N GLY A 10 3.38 -5.38 5.15
CA GLY A 10 3.95 -4.43 6.08
C GLY A 10 5.28 -4.82 6.70
N SER A 11 5.88 -5.97 6.33
CA SER A 11 7.12 -6.49 6.93
C SER A 11 8.39 -6.21 6.10
N ARG A 12 8.28 -5.56 4.93
CA ARG A 12 9.42 -5.20 4.06
C ARG A 12 9.16 -3.95 3.23
N GLY A 13 10.24 -3.36 2.70
CA GLY A 13 10.19 -2.24 1.76
C GLY A 13 9.37 -1.05 2.27
N ILE A 14 8.53 -0.49 1.41
CA ILE A 14 7.65 0.66 1.75
C ILE A 14 6.71 0.29 2.90
N GLY A 15 6.13 -0.91 2.88
CA GLY A 15 5.21 -1.36 3.93
C GLY A 15 5.87 -1.40 5.32
N ALA A 16 7.11 -1.88 5.42
CA ALA A 16 7.86 -1.89 6.68
C ALA A 16 8.13 -0.47 7.20
N ALA A 17 8.56 0.44 6.31
CA ALA A 17 8.77 1.83 6.68
C ALA A 17 7.48 2.49 7.18
N ILE A 18 6.35 2.24 6.52
CA ILE A 18 5.03 2.72 6.96
C ILE A 18 4.67 2.12 8.32
N SER A 19 4.84 0.81 8.52
CA SER A 19 4.53 0.13 9.79
C SER A 19 5.34 0.72 10.95
N ILE A 20 6.65 0.91 10.75
CA ILE A 20 7.56 1.49 11.75
C ILE A 20 7.17 2.95 12.05
N ALA A 21 6.91 3.75 11.02
CA ALA A 21 6.56 5.15 11.19
C ALA A 21 5.21 5.33 11.91
N LEU A 22 4.19 4.51 11.59
CA LEU A 22 2.92 4.51 12.29
C LEU A 22 3.09 4.12 13.76
N LYS A 23 3.91 3.10 14.07
CA LYS A 23 4.23 2.76 15.46
C LYS A 23 4.93 3.90 16.18
N GLY A 24 5.91 4.55 15.54
CA GLY A 24 6.59 5.73 16.06
C GLY A 24 5.66 6.92 16.32
N ALA A 25 4.58 7.04 15.55
CA ALA A 25 3.51 8.03 15.74
C ALA A 25 2.49 7.65 16.83
N GLY A 26 2.70 6.51 17.53
CA GLY A 26 1.89 6.10 18.68
C GLY A 26 0.68 5.22 18.32
N TYR A 27 0.55 4.75 17.09
CA TYR A 27 -0.48 3.77 16.71
C TYR A 27 -0.13 2.34 17.16
N LYS A 28 -1.15 1.51 17.45
CA LYS A 28 -0.98 0.07 17.51
C LYS A 28 -0.94 -0.46 16.09
N VAL A 29 0.11 -1.14 15.70
CA VAL A 29 0.31 -1.56 14.31
C VAL A 29 0.33 -3.08 14.19
N ALA A 30 -0.40 -3.60 13.19
CA ALA A 30 -0.27 -4.95 12.68
C ALA A 30 0.26 -4.92 11.24
N ALA A 31 1.15 -5.83 10.88
CA ALA A 31 1.65 -5.97 9.52
C ALA A 31 1.25 -7.33 8.94
N THR A 32 0.87 -7.40 7.65
CA THR A 32 0.66 -8.70 7.01
C THR A 32 1.77 -9.06 6.05
N TYR A 33 1.88 -10.35 5.78
CA TYR A 33 2.77 -10.90 4.75
C TYR A 33 2.17 -12.19 4.16
N ALA A 34 2.63 -12.60 2.98
CA ALA A 34 2.13 -13.82 2.33
C ALA A 34 3.14 -14.96 2.32
N GLY A 35 4.42 -14.72 2.08
CA GLY A 35 5.33 -15.79 1.70
C GLY A 35 6.61 -15.99 2.49
N ASN A 36 7.21 -14.98 3.11
CA ASN A 36 8.52 -15.12 3.75
C ASN A 36 8.42 -15.05 5.28
N ASP A 37 8.30 -16.23 5.90
CA ASP A 37 8.14 -16.37 7.36
C ASP A 37 9.37 -15.86 8.13
N GLU A 38 10.58 -16.13 7.64
CA GLU A 38 11.83 -15.72 8.30
C GLU A 38 11.95 -14.18 8.34
N LYS A 39 11.71 -13.51 7.19
CA LYS A 39 11.74 -12.03 7.16
C LYS A 39 10.66 -11.41 8.01
N ALA A 40 9.47 -12.01 8.07
CA ALA A 40 8.39 -11.53 8.91
C ALA A 40 8.70 -11.69 10.40
N GLN A 41 9.27 -12.82 10.79
CA GLN A 41 9.73 -13.06 12.15
C GLN A 41 10.84 -12.07 12.56
N ALA A 42 11.87 -11.92 11.75
CA ALA A 42 12.95 -10.95 12.00
C ALA A 42 12.42 -9.52 12.12
N PHE A 43 11.44 -9.13 11.28
CA PHE A 43 10.78 -7.84 11.39
C PHE A 43 10.07 -7.68 12.73
N THR A 44 9.34 -8.71 13.19
CA THR A 44 8.66 -8.68 14.49
C THR A 44 9.66 -8.57 15.64
N GLU A 45 10.74 -9.32 15.61
CA GLU A 45 11.79 -9.32 16.65
C GLU A 45 12.45 -7.92 16.79
N VAL A 46 12.75 -7.29 15.66
CA VAL A 46 13.42 -5.97 15.64
C VAL A 46 12.48 -4.84 16.03
N THR A 47 11.24 -4.90 15.54
CA THR A 47 10.32 -3.77 15.67
C THR A 47 9.30 -3.93 16.78
N GLY A 48 9.03 -5.16 17.23
CA GLY A 48 7.94 -5.49 18.14
C GLY A 48 6.56 -5.27 17.52
N ILE A 49 6.46 -5.22 16.17
CA ILE A 49 5.19 -5.13 15.45
C ILE A 49 4.74 -6.57 15.12
N PRO A 50 3.56 -7.02 15.58
CA PRO A 50 3.07 -8.35 15.24
C PRO A 50 2.83 -8.49 13.74
N THR A 51 3.21 -9.65 13.20
CA THR A 51 3.00 -10.00 11.79
C THR A 51 2.01 -11.13 11.67
N TYR A 52 1.16 -11.05 10.65
CA TYR A 52 0.10 -12.01 10.37
C TYR A 52 0.22 -12.51 8.93
N LYS A 53 0.06 -13.81 8.73
CA LYS A 53 0.22 -14.45 7.43
C LYS A 53 -1.13 -14.69 6.77
N TRP A 54 -1.35 -14.08 5.60
CA TRP A 54 -2.40 -14.45 4.64
C TRP A 54 -2.15 -13.81 3.27
N ASP A 55 -2.81 -14.35 2.25
CA ASP A 55 -2.79 -13.80 0.89
C ASP A 55 -3.94 -12.81 0.72
N VAL A 56 -3.62 -11.55 0.34
CA VAL A 56 -4.64 -10.51 0.10
C VAL A 56 -5.53 -10.82 -1.11
N SER A 57 -5.12 -11.73 -2.00
CA SER A 57 -5.94 -12.17 -3.13
C SER A 57 -7.08 -13.11 -2.72
N ASP A 58 -7.03 -13.71 -1.53
CA ASP A 58 -8.09 -14.57 -0.98
C ASP A 58 -8.98 -13.82 0.02
N TYR A 59 -10.22 -13.58 -0.38
CA TYR A 59 -11.21 -12.87 0.45
C TYR A 59 -11.48 -13.57 1.79
N LYS A 60 -11.52 -14.91 1.81
CA LYS A 60 -11.81 -15.67 3.03
C LYS A 60 -10.64 -15.60 4.01
N GLU A 61 -9.40 -15.68 3.49
CA GLU A 61 -8.21 -15.49 4.31
C GLU A 61 -8.14 -14.06 4.88
N CYS A 62 -8.43 -13.05 4.06
CA CYS A 62 -8.51 -11.66 4.52
C CYS A 62 -9.52 -11.48 5.64
N THR A 63 -10.74 -12.02 5.50
CA THR A 63 -11.78 -11.91 6.52
C THR A 63 -11.36 -12.56 7.83
N LYS A 64 -10.79 -13.76 7.79
CA LYS A 64 -10.30 -14.47 8.98
C LYS A 64 -9.10 -13.75 9.62
N GLY A 65 -8.16 -13.29 8.79
CA GLY A 65 -6.98 -12.59 9.27
C GLY A 65 -7.33 -11.24 9.93
N ILE A 66 -8.26 -10.49 9.35
CA ILE A 66 -8.77 -9.24 9.93
C ILE A 66 -9.47 -9.51 11.28
N ALA A 67 -10.32 -10.54 11.38
CA ALA A 67 -10.97 -10.90 12.64
C ALA A 67 -9.92 -11.19 13.73
N ARG A 68 -8.86 -11.94 13.41
CA ARG A 68 -7.77 -12.22 14.34
C ARG A 68 -7.05 -10.93 14.80
N VAL A 69 -6.76 -10.01 13.88
CA VAL A 69 -6.16 -8.72 14.26
C VAL A 69 -7.07 -7.91 15.17
N VAL A 70 -8.38 -7.94 14.92
CA VAL A 70 -9.36 -7.25 15.77
C VAL A 70 -9.44 -7.87 17.17
N ASP A 71 -9.36 -9.19 17.27
CA ASP A 71 -9.34 -9.88 18.56
C ASP A 71 -8.07 -9.57 19.38
N ASP A 72 -6.91 -9.49 18.69
CA ASP A 72 -5.62 -9.28 19.36
C ASP A 72 -5.36 -7.80 19.72
N LEU A 73 -5.75 -6.84 18.87
CA LEU A 73 -5.34 -5.43 18.97
C LEU A 73 -6.50 -4.44 19.13
N GLY A 74 -7.71 -4.87 18.79
CA GLY A 74 -8.89 -4.02 18.73
C GLY A 74 -9.31 -3.65 17.31
N ALA A 75 -10.35 -2.84 17.20
CA ALA A 75 -10.94 -2.45 15.91
C ALA A 75 -9.94 -1.72 15.02
N ILE A 76 -9.85 -2.15 13.76
CA ILE A 76 -8.98 -1.50 12.76
C ILE A 76 -9.62 -0.18 12.35
N GLU A 77 -8.90 0.90 12.57
CA GLU A 77 -9.32 2.28 12.26
C GLU A 77 -8.50 2.89 11.11
N ILE A 78 -7.31 2.33 10.87
CA ILE A 78 -6.41 2.73 9.78
C ILE A 78 -6.05 1.48 8.97
N LEU A 79 -6.29 1.51 7.66
CA LEU A 79 -5.90 0.46 6.74
C LEU A 79 -4.96 1.00 5.67
N VAL A 80 -3.77 0.42 5.57
CA VAL A 80 -2.82 0.73 4.49
C VAL A 80 -2.74 -0.46 3.55
N ASN A 81 -3.32 -0.34 2.38
CA ASN A 81 -3.25 -1.30 1.29
C ASN A 81 -1.95 -1.08 0.52
N ASN A 82 -0.89 -1.81 0.91
CA ASN A 82 0.43 -1.71 0.31
C ASN A 82 0.88 -3.02 -0.38
N ALA A 83 0.31 -4.17 -0.04
CA ALA A 83 0.66 -5.43 -0.69
C ALA A 83 0.51 -5.35 -2.21
N GLY A 84 1.51 -5.84 -2.93
CA GLY A 84 1.48 -5.85 -4.38
C GLY A 84 2.64 -6.65 -4.97
N ILE A 85 2.41 -7.11 -6.21
CA ILE A 85 3.37 -7.86 -7.01
C ILE A 85 3.48 -7.27 -8.42
N THR A 86 4.55 -7.62 -9.13
CA THR A 86 4.70 -7.39 -10.56
C THR A 86 4.90 -8.74 -11.29
N ARG A 87 4.44 -8.80 -12.54
CA ARG A 87 4.69 -9.90 -13.50
C ARG A 87 4.89 -9.26 -14.85
N ASP A 88 6.07 -8.68 -15.02
CA ASP A 88 6.40 -7.84 -16.17
C ASP A 88 6.57 -8.68 -17.43
N ALA A 89 5.88 -8.31 -18.49
CA ALA A 89 6.00 -8.88 -19.83
C ALA A 89 5.49 -7.91 -20.88
N MET A 90 6.11 -7.88 -22.06
CA MET A 90 5.53 -7.20 -23.21
C MET A 90 4.16 -7.79 -23.50
N PHE A 91 3.17 -6.96 -23.84
CA PHE A 91 1.76 -7.38 -23.91
C PHE A 91 1.52 -8.62 -24.79
N HIS A 92 2.20 -8.72 -25.92
CA HIS A 92 2.10 -9.89 -26.82
C HIS A 92 2.71 -11.19 -26.26
N LYS A 93 3.44 -11.12 -25.13
CA LYS A 93 4.04 -12.25 -24.41
C LYS A 93 3.45 -12.44 -23.02
N MET A 94 2.59 -11.54 -22.58
CA MET A 94 1.95 -11.62 -21.27
C MET A 94 0.93 -12.76 -21.27
N THR A 95 1.04 -13.65 -20.28
CA THR A 95 0.09 -14.75 -20.14
C THR A 95 -1.14 -14.34 -19.31
N PRO A 96 -2.29 -15.05 -19.47
CA PRO A 96 -3.46 -14.84 -18.63
C PRO A 96 -3.15 -14.98 -17.13
N GLU A 97 -2.25 -15.90 -16.76
CA GLU A 97 -1.84 -16.13 -15.37
C GLU A 97 -1.09 -14.92 -14.82
N GLN A 98 -0.12 -14.36 -15.58
CA GLN A 98 0.60 -13.16 -15.20
C GLN A 98 -0.33 -11.95 -15.04
N TRP A 99 -1.33 -11.84 -15.90
CA TRP A 99 -2.38 -10.83 -15.79
C TRP A 99 -3.21 -11.06 -14.52
N GLY A 100 -3.76 -12.27 -14.34
CA GLY A 100 -4.64 -12.62 -13.24
C GLY A 100 -3.98 -12.48 -11.87
N GLU A 101 -2.73 -12.95 -11.70
CA GLU A 101 -1.99 -12.80 -10.45
C GLU A 101 -1.87 -11.33 -10.03
N VAL A 102 -1.51 -10.46 -10.97
CA VAL A 102 -1.33 -9.03 -10.67
C VAL A 102 -2.65 -8.34 -10.35
N ILE A 103 -3.70 -8.59 -11.13
CA ILE A 103 -5.03 -8.01 -10.87
C ILE A 103 -5.58 -8.51 -9.54
N ASN A 104 -5.49 -9.81 -9.26
CA ASN A 104 -6.01 -10.40 -8.04
C ASN A 104 -5.30 -9.88 -6.78
N THR A 105 -3.98 -9.75 -6.82
CA THR A 105 -3.22 -9.26 -5.67
C THR A 105 -3.36 -7.74 -5.53
N ASN A 106 -3.11 -6.99 -6.60
CA ASN A 106 -2.93 -5.54 -6.49
C ASN A 106 -4.27 -4.78 -6.49
N LEU A 107 -5.30 -5.26 -7.19
CA LEU A 107 -6.59 -4.57 -7.30
C LEU A 107 -7.69 -5.27 -6.51
N THR A 108 -7.93 -6.57 -6.75
CA THR A 108 -8.94 -7.33 -5.98
C THR A 108 -8.57 -7.38 -4.51
N GLY A 109 -7.26 -7.44 -4.18
CA GLY A 109 -6.76 -7.37 -2.81
C GLY A 109 -7.18 -6.11 -2.04
N LEU A 110 -7.33 -4.95 -2.71
CA LEU A 110 -7.85 -3.75 -2.07
C LEU A 110 -9.29 -3.95 -1.58
N PHE A 111 -10.13 -4.54 -2.43
CA PHE A 111 -11.50 -4.89 -2.04
C PHE A 111 -11.50 -5.90 -0.89
N ASN A 112 -10.72 -6.97 -1.01
CA ASN A 112 -10.67 -8.04 -0.03
C ASN A 112 -10.26 -7.56 1.37
N MET A 113 -9.37 -6.60 1.45
CA MET A 113 -8.92 -6.01 2.71
C MET A 113 -9.84 -4.90 3.23
N THR A 114 -10.40 -4.09 2.33
CA THR A 114 -11.21 -2.93 2.71
C THR A 114 -12.62 -3.31 3.13
N HIS A 115 -13.26 -4.23 2.39
CA HIS A 115 -14.65 -4.59 2.61
C HIS A 115 -14.93 -5.12 4.04
N PRO A 116 -14.10 -6.01 4.63
CA PRO A 116 -14.36 -6.53 5.98
C PRO A 116 -14.24 -5.47 7.09
N VAL A 117 -13.46 -4.40 6.90
CA VAL A 117 -13.30 -3.34 7.91
C VAL A 117 -14.28 -2.18 7.72
N TRP A 118 -14.91 -2.07 6.53
CA TRP A 118 -15.70 -0.94 6.10
C TRP A 118 -16.91 -0.65 7.00
N THR A 119 -17.72 -1.67 7.28
CA THR A 119 -18.90 -1.53 8.14
C THR A 119 -18.52 -1.03 9.53
N GLY A 120 -17.49 -1.64 10.14
CA GLY A 120 -17.03 -1.21 11.46
C GLY A 120 -16.50 0.23 11.48
N MET A 121 -15.83 0.69 10.42
CA MET A 121 -15.41 2.10 10.28
C MET A 121 -16.63 3.03 10.18
N ARG A 122 -17.65 2.65 9.40
CA ARG A 122 -18.89 3.42 9.28
C ARG A 122 -19.65 3.55 10.60
N ASP A 123 -19.74 2.46 11.36
CA ASP A 123 -20.45 2.43 12.65
C ASP A 123 -19.76 3.32 13.69
N ARG A 124 -18.42 3.39 13.66
CA ARG A 124 -17.63 4.26 14.54
C ARG A 124 -17.55 5.72 14.05
N ASN A 125 -18.03 6.01 12.83
CA ASN A 125 -17.86 7.31 12.16
C ASN A 125 -16.39 7.75 12.10
N PHE A 126 -15.48 6.81 11.87
CA PHE A 126 -14.06 7.05 11.72
C PHE A 126 -13.38 5.94 10.90
N GLY A 127 -12.55 6.33 9.95
CA GLY A 127 -11.66 5.45 9.21
C GLY A 127 -10.62 6.24 8.41
N ARG A 128 -9.45 5.62 8.22
CA ARG A 128 -8.38 6.11 7.34
C ARG A 128 -7.94 4.97 6.44
N ILE A 129 -8.19 5.09 5.14
CA ILE A 129 -7.76 4.10 4.15
C ILE A 129 -6.75 4.75 3.23
N ILE A 130 -5.58 4.14 3.13
CA ILE A 130 -4.45 4.64 2.36
C ILE A 130 -4.05 3.55 1.37
N ASN A 131 -4.24 3.80 0.08
CA ASN A 131 -3.90 2.87 -0.98
C ASN A 131 -2.54 3.24 -1.58
N ILE A 132 -1.57 2.33 -1.51
CA ILE A 132 -0.27 2.53 -2.14
C ILE A 132 -0.38 2.08 -3.60
N SER A 133 -0.63 3.07 -4.46
CA SER A 133 -0.67 2.89 -5.90
C SER A 133 0.75 2.98 -6.50
N SER A 134 0.92 3.65 -7.61
CA SER A 134 2.20 3.84 -8.31
C SER A 134 2.11 4.98 -9.32
N ILE A 135 3.23 5.60 -9.62
CA ILE A 135 3.40 6.44 -10.80
C ILE A 135 2.95 5.71 -12.08
N ASN A 136 3.13 4.37 -12.14
CA ASN A 136 2.75 3.57 -13.30
C ASN A 136 1.24 3.38 -13.43
N GLY A 137 0.46 3.62 -12.38
CA GLY A 137 -0.99 3.74 -12.44
C GLY A 137 -1.45 5.09 -13.04
N GLN A 138 -0.60 6.11 -13.00
CA GLN A 138 -0.88 7.44 -13.55
C GLN A 138 -0.43 7.57 -15.02
N LYS A 139 0.84 7.20 -15.31
CA LYS A 139 1.42 7.40 -16.66
C LYS A 139 1.44 6.14 -17.54
N GLY A 140 1.20 4.97 -16.95
CA GLY A 140 1.48 3.69 -17.61
C GLY A 140 2.98 3.35 -17.67
N GLN A 141 3.29 2.09 -17.96
CA GLN A 141 4.66 1.63 -18.13
C GLN A 141 4.71 0.48 -19.14
N MET A 142 5.60 0.60 -20.11
CA MET A 142 5.86 -0.47 -21.09
C MET A 142 6.27 -1.77 -20.37
N GLY A 143 5.68 -2.89 -20.78
CA GLY A 143 5.90 -4.19 -20.13
C GLY A 143 5.10 -4.43 -18.85
N GLN A 144 4.29 -3.46 -18.41
CA GLN A 144 3.50 -3.54 -17.18
C GLN A 144 2.01 -3.24 -17.42
N ALA A 145 1.42 -3.75 -18.49
CA ALA A 145 0.01 -3.50 -18.78
C ALA A 145 -0.91 -3.96 -17.63
N ASN A 146 -0.65 -5.15 -17.05
CA ASN A 146 -1.34 -5.68 -15.87
C ASN A 146 -1.16 -4.80 -14.63
N TYR A 147 0.06 -4.45 -14.30
CA TYR A 147 0.40 -3.65 -13.12
C TYR A 147 -0.16 -2.22 -13.24
N SER A 148 0.02 -1.59 -14.40
CA SER A 148 -0.50 -0.24 -14.65
C SER A 148 -2.03 -0.21 -14.60
N ALA A 149 -2.71 -1.22 -15.15
CA ALA A 149 -4.16 -1.35 -15.06
C ALA A 149 -4.63 -1.49 -13.60
N ALA A 150 -3.99 -2.38 -12.82
CA ALA A 150 -4.32 -2.56 -11.41
C ALA A 150 -4.12 -1.25 -10.63
N LYS A 151 -2.95 -0.59 -10.81
CA LYS A 151 -2.60 0.63 -10.08
C LYS A 151 -3.42 1.86 -10.51
N ALA A 152 -3.90 1.91 -11.75
CA ALA A 152 -4.90 2.88 -12.18
C ALA A 152 -6.28 2.58 -11.55
N GLY A 153 -6.66 1.31 -11.44
CA GLY A 153 -7.86 0.86 -10.74
C GLY A 153 -7.89 1.28 -9.27
N ASP A 154 -6.73 1.27 -8.58
CA ASP A 154 -6.59 1.76 -7.21
C ASP A 154 -7.09 3.21 -7.06
N LEU A 155 -6.82 4.06 -8.06
CA LEU A 155 -7.21 5.48 -8.05
C LEU A 155 -8.73 5.65 -8.23
N GLY A 156 -9.34 4.83 -9.10
CA GLY A 156 -10.79 4.79 -9.27
C GLY A 156 -11.50 4.30 -7.99
N PHE A 157 -11.02 3.21 -7.43
CA PHE A 157 -11.49 2.64 -6.16
C PHE A 157 -11.39 3.66 -5.01
N THR A 158 -10.25 4.36 -4.90
CA THR A 158 -10.02 5.42 -3.91
C THR A 158 -11.10 6.50 -3.99
N LYS A 159 -11.37 7.03 -5.19
CA LYS A 159 -12.33 8.12 -5.41
C LYS A 159 -13.76 7.69 -5.12
N ALA A 160 -14.15 6.48 -5.50
CA ALA A 160 -15.49 5.96 -5.23
C ALA A 160 -15.73 5.81 -3.71
N LEU A 161 -14.84 5.15 -3.00
CA LEU A 161 -14.99 4.94 -1.56
C LEU A 161 -14.85 6.24 -0.75
N ALA A 162 -14.06 7.20 -1.24
CA ALA A 162 -13.99 8.52 -0.62
C ALA A 162 -15.36 9.21 -0.57
N GLN A 163 -16.13 9.13 -1.66
CA GLN A 163 -17.49 9.68 -1.70
C GLN A 163 -18.45 8.94 -0.76
N GLU A 164 -18.38 7.61 -0.72
CA GLU A 164 -19.24 6.78 0.14
C GLU A 164 -18.92 6.94 1.63
N GLY A 165 -17.63 7.19 1.96
CA GLY A 165 -17.13 7.25 3.34
C GLY A 165 -17.19 8.63 3.98
N ALA A 166 -17.17 9.70 3.19
CA ALA A 166 -16.98 11.07 3.68
C ALA A 166 -17.97 11.47 4.78
N ALA A 167 -19.27 11.22 4.57
CA ALA A 167 -20.32 11.53 5.55
C ALA A 167 -20.23 10.69 6.85
N LYS A 168 -19.35 9.68 6.86
CA LYS A 168 -19.06 8.79 8.00
C LYS A 168 -17.66 9.02 8.59
N GLY A 169 -17.05 10.16 8.30
CA GLY A 169 -15.72 10.48 8.82
C GLY A 169 -14.60 9.56 8.32
N ILE A 170 -14.84 8.82 7.23
CA ILE A 170 -13.86 7.94 6.61
C ILE A 170 -13.19 8.70 5.47
N THR A 171 -11.86 8.78 5.50
CA THR A 171 -11.08 9.27 4.37
C THR A 171 -10.42 8.13 3.62
N VAL A 172 -10.39 8.22 2.30
CA VAL A 172 -9.76 7.24 1.42
C VAL A 172 -8.86 8.00 0.45
N ASN A 173 -7.54 7.75 0.51
CA ASN A 173 -6.57 8.45 -0.31
C ASN A 173 -5.57 7.47 -0.94
N ALA A 174 -4.97 7.85 -2.05
CA ALA A 174 -3.93 7.09 -2.71
C ALA A 174 -2.58 7.84 -2.66
N ILE A 175 -1.50 7.10 -2.47
CA ILE A 175 -0.14 7.58 -2.67
C ILE A 175 0.40 6.90 -3.92
N CYS A 176 1.02 7.66 -4.82
CA CYS A 176 1.65 7.18 -6.04
C CYS A 176 3.17 7.37 -5.96
N PRO A 177 3.91 6.41 -5.39
CA PRO A 177 5.36 6.46 -5.38
C PRO A 177 5.95 6.39 -6.78
N GLY A 178 7.08 7.07 -7.00
CA GLY A 178 7.98 6.82 -8.12
C GLY A 178 8.95 5.66 -7.81
N TYR A 179 10.21 5.78 -8.27
CA TYR A 179 11.24 4.81 -7.92
C TYR A 179 11.75 5.04 -6.49
N ILE A 180 11.44 4.09 -5.60
CA ILE A 180 11.80 4.12 -4.18
C ILE A 180 12.89 3.08 -3.92
N GLY A 181 13.93 3.46 -3.18
CA GLY A 181 15.12 2.66 -2.86
C GLY A 181 14.86 1.45 -1.95
N THR A 182 13.90 0.61 -2.31
CA THR A 182 13.64 -0.68 -1.67
C THR A 182 14.67 -1.74 -2.09
N GLU A 183 14.76 -2.87 -1.38
CA GLU A 183 15.61 -4.00 -1.77
C GLU A 183 15.41 -4.39 -3.25
N MET A 184 14.16 -4.39 -3.72
CA MET A 184 13.82 -4.74 -5.11
C MET A 184 14.43 -3.76 -6.12
N VAL A 185 14.34 -2.46 -5.87
CA VAL A 185 14.88 -1.43 -6.78
C VAL A 185 16.40 -1.37 -6.68
N ARG A 186 16.96 -1.53 -5.48
CA ARG A 186 18.43 -1.57 -5.28
C ARG A 186 19.10 -2.84 -5.85
N ALA A 187 18.31 -3.89 -6.13
CA ALA A 187 18.80 -5.08 -6.83
C ALA A 187 18.94 -4.88 -8.36
N ILE A 188 18.45 -3.79 -8.92
CA ILE A 188 18.67 -3.41 -10.32
C ILE A 188 20.17 -3.08 -10.50
N PRO A 189 20.81 -3.54 -11.59
CA PRO A 189 22.22 -3.25 -11.83
C PRO A 189 22.50 -1.73 -11.76
N GLU A 190 23.55 -1.36 -11.03
CA GLU A 190 23.92 0.04 -10.77
C GLU A 190 24.03 0.89 -12.07
N LYS A 191 24.58 0.29 -13.12
CA LYS A 191 24.64 0.93 -14.44
C LYS A 191 23.25 1.31 -14.98
N VAL A 192 22.25 0.42 -14.79
CA VAL A 192 20.87 0.70 -15.25
C VAL A 192 20.22 1.78 -14.37
N LEU A 193 20.46 1.73 -13.06
CA LEU A 193 19.99 2.77 -12.15
C LEU A 193 20.53 4.14 -12.54
N ASN A 194 21.86 4.25 -12.71
CA ASN A 194 22.53 5.53 -12.94
C ASN A 194 22.34 6.07 -14.37
N GLU A 195 22.26 5.20 -15.38
CA GLU A 195 22.18 5.65 -16.78
C GLU A 195 20.75 5.77 -17.31
N ARG A 196 19.78 5.02 -16.72
CA ARG A 196 18.44 4.94 -17.28
C ARG A 196 17.32 5.35 -16.33
N ILE A 197 17.46 5.14 -15.01
CA ILE A 197 16.39 5.39 -14.05
C ILE A 197 16.56 6.76 -13.40
N ILE A 198 17.67 6.99 -12.71
CA ILE A 198 17.92 8.25 -11.99
C ILE A 198 17.82 9.49 -12.88
N PRO A 199 18.31 9.48 -14.13
CA PRO A 199 18.17 10.65 -15.01
C PRO A 199 16.72 11.01 -15.37
N GLN A 200 15.76 10.09 -15.20
CA GLN A 200 14.35 10.38 -15.42
C GLN A 200 13.66 10.99 -14.19
N ILE A 201 14.35 11.08 -13.06
CA ILE A 201 13.83 11.63 -11.82
C ILE A 201 14.38 13.05 -11.65
N PRO A 202 13.57 14.12 -11.79
CA PRO A 202 14.07 15.50 -11.71
C PRO A 202 14.80 15.82 -10.40
N VAL A 203 14.43 15.21 -9.28
CA VAL A 203 15.13 15.36 -7.98
C VAL A 203 16.53 14.72 -8.01
N GLY A 204 16.86 13.90 -9.01
CA GLY A 204 18.20 13.33 -9.24
C GLY A 204 18.57 12.14 -8.33
N ARG A 205 17.62 11.53 -7.64
CA ARG A 205 17.84 10.35 -6.79
C ARG A 205 16.59 9.48 -6.68
N LEU A 206 16.77 8.26 -6.20
CA LEU A 206 15.65 7.45 -5.72
C LEU A 206 14.99 8.12 -4.50
N GLY A 207 13.67 7.95 -4.36
CA GLY A 207 13.00 8.25 -3.10
C GLY A 207 13.36 7.20 -2.05
N GLU A 208 13.28 7.56 -0.77
CA GLU A 208 13.47 6.61 0.33
C GLU A 208 12.11 6.13 0.86
N PRO A 209 12.02 4.86 1.35
CA PRO A 209 10.77 4.34 1.92
C PRO A 209 10.16 5.23 3.01
N ASP A 210 11.01 5.89 3.80
CA ASP A 210 10.58 6.80 4.87
C ASP A 210 9.90 8.07 4.33
N GLU A 211 10.18 8.50 3.10
CA GLU A 211 9.50 9.63 2.47
C GLU A 211 8.04 9.28 2.16
N ILE A 212 7.78 8.03 1.75
CA ILE A 212 6.41 7.52 1.58
C ILE A 212 5.72 7.30 2.93
N ALA A 213 6.45 6.79 3.91
CA ALA A 213 5.93 6.53 5.25
C ALA A 213 5.44 7.82 5.94
N ARG A 214 6.15 8.93 5.80
CA ARG A 214 5.73 10.24 6.35
C ARG A 214 4.40 10.71 5.77
N ILE A 215 4.16 10.49 4.48
CA ILE A 215 2.87 10.82 3.84
C ILE A 215 1.76 9.92 4.40
N ALA A 216 2.03 8.62 4.57
CA ALA A 216 1.07 7.68 5.12
C ALA A 216 0.70 8.04 6.58
N VAL A 217 1.67 8.43 7.41
CA VAL A 217 1.43 8.88 8.79
C VAL A 217 0.58 10.14 8.80
N PHE A 218 0.86 11.12 7.95
CA PHE A 218 0.04 12.33 7.83
C PHE A 218 -1.40 12.00 7.43
N LEU A 219 -1.60 11.17 6.41
CA LEU A 219 -2.95 10.77 5.97
C LEU A 219 -3.71 9.93 7.02
N ALA A 220 -2.99 9.23 7.91
CA ALA A 220 -3.57 8.47 9.02
C ALA A 220 -4.02 9.35 10.18
N SER A 221 -3.51 10.57 10.28
CA SER A 221 -3.75 11.49 11.39
C SER A 221 -5.14 12.15 11.34
N ASP A 222 -5.51 12.84 12.42
CA ASP A 222 -6.72 13.66 12.47
C ASP A 222 -6.58 14.92 11.62
N ASP A 223 -5.35 15.42 11.45
CA ASP A 223 -5.05 16.64 10.67
C ASP A 223 -5.39 16.47 9.18
N ALA A 224 -5.42 15.22 8.68
CA ALA A 224 -5.80 14.92 7.31
C ALA A 224 -7.32 14.68 7.12
N GLY A 225 -8.13 15.00 8.12
CA GLY A 225 -9.57 14.69 8.09
C GLY A 225 -10.37 15.35 6.97
N PHE A 226 -9.86 16.40 6.35
CA PHE A 226 -10.49 17.07 5.20
C PHE A 226 -9.91 16.64 3.84
N ILE A 227 -8.93 15.72 3.84
CA ILE A 227 -8.30 15.18 2.62
C ILE A 227 -8.89 13.80 2.35
N THR A 228 -9.72 13.70 1.30
CA THR A 228 -10.30 12.42 0.85
C THR A 228 -10.46 12.39 -0.66
N GLY A 229 -10.31 11.22 -1.28
CA GLY A 229 -10.33 11.05 -2.73
C GLY A 229 -9.07 11.55 -3.45
N SER A 230 -8.07 11.99 -2.70
CA SER A 230 -6.85 12.57 -3.25
C SER A 230 -5.87 11.50 -3.74
N THR A 231 -5.14 11.87 -4.79
CA THR A 231 -3.99 11.11 -5.29
C THR A 231 -2.73 11.94 -5.04
N ILE A 232 -1.87 11.48 -4.13
CA ILE A 232 -0.62 12.16 -3.78
C ILE A 232 0.52 11.53 -4.56
N SER A 233 1.07 12.29 -5.52
CA SER A 233 2.24 11.88 -6.29
C SER A 233 3.52 12.13 -5.49
N ALA A 234 4.25 11.05 -5.16
CA ALA A 234 5.52 11.08 -4.43
C ALA A 234 6.61 10.44 -5.30
N ASN A 235 7.00 11.13 -6.38
CA ASN A 235 7.79 10.56 -7.46
C ASN A 235 9.01 11.39 -7.88
N GLY A 236 9.42 12.37 -7.07
CA GLY A 236 10.58 13.22 -7.36
C GLY A 236 10.44 14.08 -8.62
N GLY A 237 9.20 14.40 -9.03
CA GLY A 237 8.92 15.20 -10.23
C GLY A 237 8.89 14.39 -11.53
N GLN A 238 8.92 13.07 -11.46
CA GLN A 238 8.94 12.19 -12.63
C GLN A 238 7.61 12.20 -13.41
N PHE A 239 6.52 12.56 -12.76
CA PHE A 239 5.19 12.73 -13.37
C PHE A 239 4.36 13.73 -12.57
N PHE A 240 3.65 14.60 -13.29
CA PHE A 240 2.72 15.59 -12.75
C PHE A 240 1.30 15.28 -13.23
N VAL A 241 0.30 15.48 -12.37
CA VAL A 241 -1.16 15.39 -12.64
C VAL A 241 -1.80 16.75 -12.49
#